data_d4f266a0c50019acf4fd8b8dda898722
#
_entry.id   d4f266a0c50019acf4fd8b8dda898722
#
_cell.length_a   1.000
_cell.length_b   1.000
_cell.length_c   1.000
_cell.angle_alpha   90.00
_cell.angle_beta   90.00
_cell.angle_gamma   90.00
#
_symmetry.space_group_name_H-M   'P 1'
#
loop_
_entity.id
_entity.type
_entity.pdbx_description
1 polymer ?
#
loop_
_entity_poly.entity_id
_entity_poly.type
_entity_poly.pdbx_seq_one_letter_code
_entity_poly.pdbx_strand_id
1 'polypeptide(L)'
;LVGSEMCIRDRMLKIKYMFPRAHAAAYVLMALRIAYFKVYFPTIYYATYFSVRADQFDIVAMSRGKNATKEALKRLRALGNDATVGDKNLLTVLEMANEALERGITFSMVDLYKSEASEWVIDGDTLIPPFSAVPSLGDNVAKQIIVARQEKPFLSKEDLKKRGKVSQTVVDYLTKNSVLDGMPDENQLNLFDF
;
A
#
# COMPACT_ATOMS: atom_id res chain seq x y z
N LEU A 1 3.67 43.36 -37.75
CA LEU A 1 3.09 42.50 -36.66
C LEU A 1 1.78 41.83 -37.04
N VAL A 2 0.90 42.48 -37.84
CA VAL A 2 -0.39 41.90 -38.25
C VAL A 2 -0.23 40.60 -39.08
N GLY A 3 0.82 40.50 -39.89
CA GLY A 3 1.11 39.29 -40.69
C GLY A 3 1.53 38.06 -39.88
N SER A 4 2.17 38.28 -38.73
CA SER A 4 2.61 37.17 -37.85
C SER A 4 1.43 36.53 -37.07
N GLU A 5 0.47 37.35 -36.64
CA GLU A 5 -0.74 36.84 -35.98
C GLU A 5 -1.61 35.98 -36.89
N MET A 6 -1.76 36.42 -38.17
CA MET A 6 -2.50 35.67 -39.16
C MET A 6 -1.83 34.33 -39.51
N CYS A 7 -0.51 34.26 -39.57
CA CYS A 7 0.24 33.03 -39.76
C CYS A 7 0.13 32.08 -38.58
N ILE A 8 0.13 32.61 -37.35
CA ILE A 8 -0.07 31.80 -36.14
C ILE A 8 -1.47 31.21 -36.11
N ARG A 9 -2.49 32.04 -36.36
CA ARG A 9 -3.90 31.60 -36.44
C ARG A 9 -4.13 30.52 -37.48
N ASP A 10 -3.62 30.68 -38.68
CA ASP A 10 -3.74 29.70 -39.77
C ASP A 10 -3.05 28.38 -39.46
N ARG A 11 -1.90 28.42 -38.75
CA ARG A 11 -1.23 27.21 -38.27
C ARG A 11 -2.01 26.53 -37.18
N MET A 12 -2.58 27.30 -36.23
CA MET A 12 -3.40 26.75 -35.15
C MET A 12 -4.65 26.06 -35.68
N LEU A 13 -5.31 26.60 -36.69
CA LEU A 13 -6.48 25.98 -37.32
C LEU A 13 -6.17 24.69 -38.08
N LYS A 14 -4.92 24.49 -38.49
CA LYS A 14 -4.45 23.26 -39.15
C LYS A 14 -4.02 22.17 -38.18
N ILE A 15 -3.85 22.48 -36.91
CA ILE A 15 -3.45 21.52 -35.90
C ILE A 15 -4.68 20.73 -35.43
N LYS A 16 -4.75 19.48 -35.83
CA LYS A 16 -5.83 18.55 -35.39
C LYS A 16 -5.66 18.08 -33.96
N TYR A 17 -4.45 18.13 -33.41
CA TYR A 17 -4.10 17.68 -32.08
C TYR A 17 -3.02 18.58 -31.49
N MET A 18 -3.35 19.28 -30.42
CA MET A 18 -2.52 20.38 -29.89
C MET A 18 -1.34 19.94 -28.99
N PHE A 19 -1.17 18.64 -28.71
CA PHE A 19 -0.04 18.20 -27.89
C PHE A 19 1.27 18.24 -28.68
N PRO A 20 2.30 18.94 -28.18
CA PRO A 20 3.61 18.98 -28.82
C PRO A 20 4.24 17.57 -28.87
N ARG A 21 4.88 17.21 -29.98
CA ARG A 21 5.60 15.94 -30.11
C ARG A 21 6.66 15.74 -29.02
N ALA A 22 7.36 16.79 -28.64
CA ALA A 22 8.35 16.74 -27.57
C ALA A 22 7.73 16.37 -26.22
N HIS A 23 6.54 16.89 -25.89
CA HIS A 23 5.79 16.53 -24.71
C HIS A 23 5.40 15.04 -24.72
N ALA A 24 4.83 14.55 -25.83
CA ALA A 24 4.52 13.14 -25.96
C ALA A 24 5.76 12.24 -25.85
N ALA A 25 6.87 12.61 -26.47
CA ALA A 25 8.14 11.88 -26.38
C ALA A 25 8.68 11.83 -24.93
N ALA A 26 8.59 12.92 -24.18
CA ALA A 26 8.99 12.96 -22.78
C ALA A 26 8.16 12.00 -21.92
N TYR A 27 6.83 12.01 -22.07
CA TYR A 27 5.95 11.10 -21.33
C TYR A 27 6.18 9.63 -21.68
N VAL A 28 6.33 9.32 -22.98
CA VAL A 28 6.64 7.95 -23.43
C VAL A 28 7.99 7.48 -22.87
N LEU A 29 9.02 8.34 -22.87
CA LEU A 29 10.32 7.99 -22.31
C LEU A 29 10.22 7.70 -20.80
N MET A 30 9.47 8.49 -20.05
CA MET A 30 9.24 8.24 -18.62
C MET A 30 8.46 6.94 -18.41
N ALA A 31 7.41 6.69 -19.20
CA ALA A 31 6.66 5.44 -19.13
C ALA A 31 7.54 4.21 -19.39
N LEU A 32 8.43 4.28 -20.39
CA LEU A 32 9.39 3.21 -20.70
C LEU A 32 10.38 2.96 -19.55
N ARG A 33 10.88 4.02 -18.91
CA ARG A 33 11.76 3.90 -17.74
C ARG A 33 11.05 3.20 -16.59
N ILE A 34 9.80 3.56 -16.30
CA ILE A 34 9.00 2.91 -15.26
C ILE A 34 8.71 1.45 -15.63
N ALA A 35 8.36 1.18 -16.90
CA ALA A 35 8.15 -0.17 -17.41
C ALA A 35 9.39 -1.05 -17.27
N TYR A 36 10.59 -0.51 -17.46
CA TYR A 36 11.85 -1.22 -17.24
C TYR A 36 11.93 -1.76 -15.81
N PHE A 37 11.66 -0.93 -14.79
CA PHE A 37 11.66 -1.39 -13.39
C PHE A 37 10.58 -2.44 -13.13
N LYS A 38 9.39 -2.29 -13.72
CA LYS A 38 8.32 -3.27 -13.58
C LYS A 38 8.68 -4.64 -14.15
N VAL A 39 9.50 -4.69 -15.21
CA VAL A 39 9.92 -5.93 -15.86
C VAL A 39 11.11 -6.58 -15.15
N TYR A 40 12.15 -5.80 -14.84
CA TYR A 40 13.42 -6.32 -14.32
C TYR A 40 13.54 -6.31 -12.80
N PHE A 41 12.75 -5.47 -12.12
CA PHE A 41 12.74 -5.32 -10.65
C PHE A 41 11.31 -5.25 -10.11
N PRO A 42 10.46 -6.26 -10.41
CA PRO A 42 9.02 -6.18 -10.14
C PRO A 42 8.72 -5.97 -8.66
N THR A 43 9.40 -6.64 -7.74
CA THR A 43 9.16 -6.50 -6.29
C THR A 43 9.39 -5.06 -5.82
N ILE A 44 10.50 -4.43 -6.27
CA ILE A 44 10.80 -3.03 -5.97
C ILE A 44 9.75 -2.09 -6.58
N TYR A 45 9.33 -2.37 -7.82
CA TYR A 45 8.31 -1.58 -8.49
C TYR A 45 6.99 -1.57 -7.70
N TYR A 46 6.50 -2.75 -7.29
CA TYR A 46 5.24 -2.84 -6.54
C TYR A 46 5.36 -2.27 -5.14
N ALA A 47 6.45 -2.52 -4.41
CA ALA A 47 6.70 -1.90 -3.11
C ALA A 47 6.66 -0.37 -3.18
N THR A 48 7.34 0.21 -4.18
CA THR A 48 7.35 1.66 -4.42
C THR A 48 5.96 2.17 -4.80
N TYR A 49 5.23 1.46 -5.68
CA TYR A 49 3.86 1.84 -6.05
C TYR A 49 2.95 1.91 -4.83
N PHE A 50 2.93 0.88 -4.01
CA PHE A 50 2.09 0.82 -2.82
C PHE A 50 2.50 1.83 -1.74
N SER A 51 3.80 2.16 -1.63
CA SER A 51 4.27 3.15 -0.66
C SER A 51 3.96 4.60 -1.07
N VAL A 52 3.95 4.90 -2.39
CA VAL A 52 3.91 6.30 -2.86
C VAL A 52 2.55 6.67 -3.47
N ARG A 53 1.85 5.72 -4.10
CA ARG A 53 0.66 5.99 -4.91
C ARG A 53 -0.63 5.46 -4.34
N ALA A 54 -0.56 4.57 -3.36
CA ALA A 54 -1.72 3.94 -2.76
C ALA A 54 -1.90 4.41 -1.30
N ASP A 55 -3.13 4.72 -0.95
CA ASP A 55 -3.53 5.22 0.38
C ASP A 55 -4.62 4.37 1.03
N GLN A 56 -5.19 3.41 0.28
CA GLN A 56 -6.21 2.50 0.78
C GLN A 56 -5.86 1.06 0.44
N PHE A 57 -5.99 0.18 1.44
CA PHE A 57 -5.59 -1.21 1.31
C PHE A 57 -6.62 -2.16 1.93
N ASP A 58 -6.86 -3.30 1.28
CA ASP A 58 -7.43 -4.49 1.90
C ASP A 58 -6.30 -5.52 2.11
N ILE A 59 -5.48 -5.25 3.15
CA ILE A 59 -4.31 -6.09 3.45
C ILE A 59 -4.69 -7.53 3.79
N VAL A 60 -5.92 -7.76 4.28
CA VAL A 60 -6.42 -9.10 4.57
C VAL A 60 -6.68 -9.87 3.28
N ALA A 61 -7.35 -9.24 2.29
CA ALA A 61 -7.56 -9.88 1.00
C ALA A 61 -6.24 -10.13 0.27
N MET A 62 -5.32 -9.16 0.31
CA MET A 62 -4.00 -9.27 -0.33
C MET A 62 -3.16 -10.39 0.29
N SER A 63 -3.09 -10.49 1.62
CA SER A 63 -2.30 -11.51 2.33
C SER A 63 -2.84 -12.94 2.14
N ARG A 64 -4.15 -13.09 1.92
CA ARG A 64 -4.77 -14.38 1.62
C ARG A 64 -4.55 -14.84 0.18
N GLY A 65 -3.94 -14.01 -0.65
CA GLY A 65 -3.50 -14.35 -1.99
C GLY A 65 -4.56 -14.18 -3.07
N LYS A 66 -4.28 -14.79 -4.25
CA LYS A 66 -4.99 -14.53 -5.51
C LYS A 66 -6.51 -14.65 -5.43
N ASN A 67 -7.01 -15.70 -4.81
CA ASN A 67 -8.46 -15.97 -4.80
C ASN A 67 -9.20 -14.92 -3.97
N ALA A 68 -8.71 -14.60 -2.78
CA ALA A 68 -9.30 -13.59 -1.92
C ALA A 68 -9.25 -12.19 -2.56
N THR A 69 -8.14 -11.84 -3.19
CA THR A 69 -7.99 -10.57 -3.92
C THR A 69 -8.98 -10.49 -5.10
N LYS A 70 -9.14 -11.57 -5.88
CA LYS A 70 -10.11 -11.63 -6.98
C LYS A 70 -11.56 -11.52 -6.51
N GLU A 71 -11.90 -12.11 -5.37
CA GLU A 71 -13.23 -11.97 -4.76
C GLU A 71 -13.49 -10.54 -4.29
N ALA A 72 -12.49 -9.89 -3.66
CA ALA A 72 -12.58 -8.49 -3.26
C ALA A 72 -12.76 -7.57 -4.49
N LEU A 73 -12.01 -7.79 -5.56
CA LEU A 73 -12.18 -7.08 -6.83
C LEU A 73 -13.59 -7.27 -7.42
N LYS A 74 -14.10 -8.49 -7.41
CA LYS A 74 -15.44 -8.79 -7.91
C LYS A 74 -16.53 -8.05 -7.11
N ARG A 75 -16.40 -8.01 -5.78
CA ARG A 75 -17.32 -7.26 -4.90
C ARG A 75 -17.30 -5.76 -5.19
N LEU A 76 -16.11 -5.16 -5.31
CA LEU A 76 -15.99 -3.72 -5.59
C LEU A 76 -16.53 -3.36 -6.98
N ARG A 77 -16.26 -4.17 -8.00
CA ARG A 77 -16.80 -3.96 -9.36
C ARG A 77 -18.32 -4.08 -9.42
N ALA A 78 -18.92 -4.91 -8.57
CA ALA A 78 -20.38 -5.05 -8.49
C ALA A 78 -21.09 -3.81 -7.95
N LEU A 79 -20.38 -2.91 -7.24
CA LEU A 79 -20.93 -1.63 -6.77
C LEU A 79 -21.23 -0.67 -7.93
N GLY A 80 -20.54 -0.79 -9.04
CA GLY A 80 -20.80 0.02 -10.25
C GLY A 80 -20.82 1.53 -9.96
N ASN A 81 -21.97 2.15 -10.21
CA ASN A 81 -22.17 3.59 -9.99
C ASN A 81 -22.28 3.98 -8.49
N ASP A 82 -22.60 3.04 -7.60
CA ASP A 82 -22.74 3.27 -6.16
C ASP A 82 -21.36 3.25 -5.45
N ALA A 83 -20.30 2.93 -6.17
CA ALA A 83 -18.94 2.92 -5.65
C ALA A 83 -18.49 4.32 -5.24
N THR A 84 -18.07 4.47 -3.99
CA THR A 84 -17.47 5.70 -3.46
C THR A 84 -16.12 5.97 -4.10
N VAL A 85 -15.55 7.17 -3.88
CA VAL A 85 -14.18 7.50 -4.31
C VAL A 85 -13.18 6.53 -3.67
N GLY A 86 -13.38 6.20 -2.39
CA GLY A 86 -12.56 5.22 -1.67
C GLY A 86 -12.61 3.84 -2.32
N ASP A 87 -13.79 3.35 -2.69
CA ASP A 87 -13.94 2.06 -3.36
C ASP A 87 -13.22 2.02 -4.71
N LYS A 88 -13.25 3.12 -5.47
CA LYS A 88 -12.53 3.24 -6.76
C LYS A 88 -11.01 3.24 -6.57
N ASN A 89 -10.52 3.91 -5.53
CA ASN A 89 -9.09 3.89 -5.18
C ASN A 89 -8.68 2.47 -4.76
N LEU A 90 -9.44 1.84 -3.86
CA LEU A 90 -9.18 0.47 -3.43
C LEU A 90 -9.25 -0.52 -4.59
N LEU A 91 -10.19 -0.35 -5.54
CA LEU A 91 -10.27 -1.17 -6.75
C LEU A 91 -8.95 -1.13 -7.53
N THR A 92 -8.41 0.09 -7.77
CA THR A 92 -7.15 0.28 -8.49
C THR A 92 -5.98 -0.38 -7.76
N VAL A 93 -5.92 -0.24 -6.43
CA VAL A 93 -4.88 -0.87 -5.60
C VAL A 93 -4.96 -2.39 -5.65
N LEU A 94 -6.16 -2.97 -5.56
CA LEU A 94 -6.34 -4.41 -5.66
C LEU A 94 -6.08 -4.97 -7.06
N GLU A 95 -6.31 -4.20 -8.13
CA GLU A 95 -5.90 -4.59 -9.49
C GLU A 95 -4.38 -4.72 -9.60
N MET A 96 -3.63 -3.76 -9.04
CA MET A 96 -2.17 -3.82 -8.97
C MET A 96 -1.68 -4.97 -8.07
N ALA A 97 -2.35 -5.21 -6.94
CA ALA A 97 -2.04 -6.34 -6.07
C ALA A 97 -2.29 -7.69 -6.76
N ASN A 98 -3.40 -7.82 -7.49
CA ASN A 98 -3.68 -9.03 -8.27
C ASN A 98 -2.62 -9.25 -9.36
N GLU A 99 -2.18 -8.20 -10.04
CA GLU A 99 -1.09 -8.30 -11.02
C GLU A 99 0.23 -8.75 -10.37
N ALA A 100 0.58 -8.20 -9.21
CA ALA A 100 1.76 -8.62 -8.44
C ALA A 100 1.69 -10.11 -8.05
N LEU A 101 0.53 -10.54 -7.54
CA LEU A 101 0.27 -11.95 -7.20
C LEU A 101 0.39 -12.88 -8.41
N GLU A 102 -0.11 -12.46 -9.60
CA GLU A 102 0.04 -13.26 -10.83
C GLU A 102 1.50 -13.39 -11.28
N ARG A 103 2.36 -12.43 -10.93
CA ARG A 103 3.80 -12.46 -11.15
C ARG A 103 4.59 -13.25 -10.10
N GLY A 104 3.93 -13.83 -9.10
CA GLY A 104 4.54 -14.62 -8.04
C GLY A 104 4.98 -13.82 -6.82
N ILE A 105 4.73 -12.52 -6.79
CA ILE A 105 4.95 -11.69 -5.59
C ILE A 105 3.79 -11.94 -4.62
N THR A 106 4.11 -12.12 -3.35
CA THR A 106 3.12 -12.37 -2.29
C THR A 106 3.01 -11.19 -1.33
N PHE A 107 1.94 -11.19 -0.55
CA PHE A 107 1.73 -10.19 0.51
C PHE A 107 1.56 -10.90 1.84
N SER A 108 2.10 -10.31 2.90
CA SER A 108 1.84 -10.76 4.27
C SER A 108 0.86 -9.82 4.98
N MET A 109 0.48 -10.18 6.19
CA MET A 109 -0.05 -9.23 7.15
C MET A 109 1.09 -8.34 7.69
N VAL A 110 0.73 -7.27 8.42
CA VAL A 110 1.72 -6.47 9.15
C VAL A 110 2.49 -7.35 10.12
N ASP A 111 3.76 -7.03 10.31
CA ASP A 111 4.65 -7.68 11.27
C ASP A 111 5.13 -6.64 12.27
N LEU A 112 5.01 -6.92 13.58
CA LEU A 112 5.38 -5.96 14.63
C LEU A 112 6.84 -5.52 14.57
N TYR A 113 7.73 -6.37 14.04
CA TYR A 113 9.17 -6.13 14.04
C TYR A 113 9.74 -5.80 12.67
N LYS A 114 9.07 -6.17 11.58
CA LYS A 114 9.52 -5.92 10.20
C LYS A 114 8.81 -4.74 9.54
N SER A 115 7.50 -4.54 9.80
CA SER A 115 6.73 -3.46 9.16
C SER A 115 7.28 -2.08 9.50
N GLU A 116 7.29 -1.17 8.54
CA GLU A 116 7.61 0.23 8.73
C GLU A 116 6.34 1.08 8.97
N ALA A 117 6.50 2.39 9.24
CA ALA A 117 5.36 3.26 9.53
C ALA A 117 4.44 3.43 8.33
N SER A 118 5.02 3.78 7.16
CA SER A 118 4.29 4.15 5.94
C SER A 118 4.83 3.50 4.66
N GLU A 119 5.97 2.82 4.73
CA GLU A 119 6.61 2.21 3.55
C GLU A 119 6.44 0.69 3.56
N TRP A 120 6.19 0.12 2.38
CA TRP A 120 6.14 -1.32 2.19
C TRP A 120 7.56 -1.90 2.22
N VAL A 121 7.73 -2.96 3.00
CA VAL A 121 9.01 -3.65 3.17
C VAL A 121 9.08 -4.87 2.25
N ILE A 122 10.26 -5.08 1.65
CA ILE A 122 10.54 -6.22 0.78
C ILE A 122 11.24 -7.31 1.59
N ASP A 123 10.65 -8.50 1.64
CA ASP A 123 11.24 -9.70 2.25
C ASP A 123 11.23 -10.83 1.22
N GLY A 124 12.28 -10.93 0.42
CA GLY A 124 12.34 -11.81 -0.74
C GLY A 124 11.29 -11.45 -1.79
N ASP A 125 10.38 -12.38 -2.09
CA ASP A 125 9.24 -12.18 -2.99
C ASP A 125 7.96 -11.77 -2.25
N THR A 126 8.05 -11.48 -0.95
CA THR A 126 6.92 -11.06 -0.13
C THR A 126 6.99 -9.57 0.18
N LEU A 127 5.88 -8.88 0.02
CA LEU A 127 5.70 -7.50 0.42
C LEU A 127 4.98 -7.43 1.77
N ILE A 128 5.62 -6.80 2.76
CA ILE A 128 5.08 -6.59 4.11
C ILE A 128 4.47 -5.20 4.16
N PRO A 129 3.18 -5.06 4.51
CA PRO A 129 2.52 -3.77 4.56
C PRO A 129 3.00 -2.92 5.74
N PRO A 130 2.95 -1.59 5.62
CA PRO A 130 3.22 -0.68 6.72
C PRO A 130 2.10 -0.68 7.76
N PHE A 131 2.39 -0.16 8.94
CA PHE A 131 1.38 0.01 9.99
C PHE A 131 0.25 0.97 9.57
N SER A 132 0.54 1.99 8.74
CA SER A 132 -0.47 2.90 8.20
C SER A 132 -1.53 2.22 7.32
N ALA A 133 -1.26 1.02 6.81
CA ALA A 133 -2.23 0.22 6.06
C ALA A 133 -3.26 -0.50 6.98
N VAL A 134 -3.04 -0.51 8.29
CA VAL A 134 -3.96 -1.09 9.27
C VAL A 134 -5.13 -0.12 9.51
N PRO A 135 -6.38 -0.58 9.39
CA PRO A 135 -7.54 0.27 9.66
C PRO A 135 -7.49 0.91 11.05
N SER A 136 -7.83 2.18 11.12
CA SER A 136 -7.86 2.98 12.36
C SER A 136 -6.50 3.16 13.07
N LEU A 137 -5.39 2.86 12.40
CA LEU A 137 -4.05 3.11 12.89
C LEU A 137 -3.47 4.33 12.17
N GLY A 138 -3.36 5.46 12.88
CA GLY A 138 -2.83 6.71 12.33
C GLY A 138 -1.29 6.74 12.28
N ASP A 139 -0.72 7.59 11.43
CA ASP A 139 0.72 7.71 11.18
C ASP A 139 1.55 7.95 12.46
N ASN A 140 1.03 8.76 13.39
CA ASN A 140 1.72 9.03 14.65
C ASN A 140 1.84 7.78 15.52
N VAL A 141 0.80 6.95 15.54
CA VAL A 141 0.79 5.67 16.27
C VAL A 141 1.72 4.67 15.58
N ALA A 142 1.71 4.61 14.25
CA ALA A 142 2.63 3.79 13.46
C ALA A 142 4.09 4.11 13.81
N LYS A 143 4.46 5.38 13.84
CA LYS A 143 5.80 5.84 14.24
C LYS A 143 6.12 5.49 15.69
N GLN A 144 5.13 5.62 16.59
CA GLN A 144 5.31 5.29 18.01
C GLN A 144 5.56 3.79 18.22
N ILE A 145 4.91 2.90 17.47
CA ILE A 145 5.17 1.46 17.52
C ILE A 145 6.64 1.18 17.15
N ILE A 146 7.17 1.82 16.12
CA ILE A 146 8.56 1.65 15.68
C ILE A 146 9.53 2.10 16.78
N VAL A 147 9.32 3.28 17.34
CA VAL A 147 10.15 3.79 18.44
C VAL A 147 10.11 2.82 19.64
N ALA A 148 8.91 2.39 20.04
CA ALA A 148 8.73 1.51 21.17
C ALA A 148 9.39 0.13 20.95
N ARG A 149 9.31 -0.45 19.75
CA ARG A 149 9.97 -1.75 19.46
C ARG A 149 11.49 -1.66 19.42
N GLN A 150 12.04 -0.49 19.06
CA GLN A 150 13.50 -0.27 19.06
C GLN A 150 14.08 -0.20 20.47
N GLU A 151 13.31 0.30 21.47
CA GLU A 151 13.73 0.33 22.86
C GLU A 151 13.82 -1.08 23.46
N LYS A 152 12.77 -1.88 23.30
CA LYS A 152 12.69 -3.30 23.70
C LYS A 152 11.52 -4.00 23.01
N PRO A 153 11.57 -5.32 22.83
CA PRO A 153 10.45 -6.11 22.33
C PRO A 153 9.18 -5.90 23.17
N PHE A 154 8.02 -6.06 22.54
CA PHE A 154 6.74 -6.04 23.26
C PHE A 154 6.54 -7.37 24.00
N LEU A 155 6.20 -7.28 25.30
CA LEU A 155 6.02 -8.45 26.17
C LEU A 155 4.59 -8.98 26.14
N SER A 156 3.61 -8.10 25.87
CA SER A 156 2.19 -8.44 25.86
C SER A 156 1.40 -7.47 25.00
N LYS A 157 0.12 -7.79 24.74
CA LYS A 157 -0.81 -6.88 24.05
C LYS A 157 -1.04 -5.60 24.88
N GLU A 158 -1.03 -5.70 26.20
CA GLU A 158 -1.10 -4.54 27.10
C GLU A 158 0.13 -3.64 26.94
N ASP A 159 1.34 -4.22 26.86
CA ASP A 159 2.58 -3.49 26.63
C ASP A 159 2.58 -2.78 25.27
N LEU A 160 2.09 -3.45 24.22
CA LEU A 160 1.87 -2.84 22.90
C LEU A 160 0.92 -1.65 22.98
N LYS A 161 -0.20 -1.76 23.70
CA LYS A 161 -1.13 -0.64 23.92
C LYS A 161 -0.48 0.54 24.62
N LYS A 162 0.23 0.29 25.72
CA LYS A 162 0.84 1.35 26.55
C LYS A 162 1.98 2.05 25.83
N ARG A 163 2.96 1.30 25.34
CA ARG A 163 4.18 1.85 24.72
C ARG A 163 3.96 2.29 23.29
N GLY A 164 3.24 1.49 22.50
CA GLY A 164 2.89 1.80 21.12
C GLY A 164 1.74 2.80 20.96
N LYS A 165 1.06 3.15 22.07
CA LYS A 165 -0.14 4.02 22.08
C LYS A 165 -1.24 3.51 21.15
N VAL A 166 -1.37 2.19 21.05
CA VAL A 166 -2.30 1.50 20.14
C VAL A 166 -3.68 1.42 20.80
N SER A 167 -4.73 1.72 20.04
CA SER A 167 -6.12 1.60 20.51
C SER A 167 -6.54 0.13 20.66
N GLN A 168 -7.56 -0.15 21.49
CA GLN A 168 -8.10 -1.49 21.64
C GLN A 168 -8.60 -2.06 20.31
N THR A 169 -9.28 -1.24 19.51
CA THR A 169 -9.79 -1.63 18.19
C THR A 169 -8.68 -2.15 17.27
N VAL A 170 -7.51 -1.52 17.29
CA VAL A 170 -6.36 -1.96 16.49
C VAL A 170 -5.77 -3.25 17.05
N VAL A 171 -5.65 -3.39 18.38
CA VAL A 171 -5.20 -4.65 19.00
C VAL A 171 -6.13 -5.81 18.65
N ASP A 172 -7.45 -5.59 18.70
CA ASP A 172 -8.46 -6.59 18.32
C ASP A 172 -8.33 -6.97 16.84
N TYR A 173 -8.12 -5.98 15.97
CA TYR A 173 -7.88 -6.22 14.54
C TYR A 173 -6.63 -7.05 14.30
N LEU A 174 -5.50 -6.72 14.94
CA LEU A 174 -4.25 -7.45 14.82
C LEU A 174 -4.37 -8.88 15.36
N THR A 175 -5.04 -9.05 16.50
CA THR A 175 -5.31 -10.38 17.09
C THR A 175 -6.17 -11.23 16.17
N LYS A 176 -7.27 -10.67 15.65
CA LYS A 176 -8.18 -11.38 14.72
C LYS A 176 -7.47 -11.87 13.45
N ASN A 177 -6.43 -11.17 13.03
CA ASN A 177 -5.67 -11.50 11.83
C ASN A 177 -4.33 -12.20 12.14
N SER A 178 -4.20 -12.83 13.31
CA SER A 178 -3.05 -13.64 13.72
C SER A 178 -1.70 -12.90 13.75
N VAL A 179 -1.71 -11.58 13.80
CA VAL A 179 -0.48 -10.77 13.89
C VAL A 179 0.14 -10.85 15.30
N LEU A 180 -0.69 -11.03 16.32
CA LEU A 180 -0.29 -11.09 17.73
C LEU A 180 -0.36 -12.51 18.29
N ASP A 181 -0.33 -13.53 17.44
CA ASP A 181 -0.36 -14.91 17.88
C ASP A 181 0.85 -15.24 18.77
N GLY A 182 0.59 -15.93 19.89
CA GLY A 182 1.61 -16.26 20.89
C GLY A 182 1.96 -15.11 21.84
N MET A 183 1.41 -13.92 21.65
CA MET A 183 1.61 -12.79 22.59
C MET A 183 0.56 -12.85 23.72
N PRO A 184 0.97 -12.86 25.00
CA PRO A 184 0.04 -12.85 26.14
C PRO A 184 -0.75 -11.53 26.18
N ASP A 185 -1.92 -11.57 26.80
CA ASP A 185 -2.78 -10.39 26.91
C ASP A 185 -2.21 -9.35 27.88
N GLU A 186 -1.68 -9.81 29.02
CA GLU A 186 -1.16 -8.96 30.10
C GLU A 186 0.33 -9.26 30.42
N ASN A 187 1.00 -8.31 31.04
CA ASN A 187 2.37 -8.45 31.55
C ASN A 187 2.38 -9.29 32.85
N GLN A 188 1.83 -10.49 32.84
CA GLN A 188 1.97 -11.38 34.00
C GLN A 188 3.35 -12.06 33.95
N LEU A 189 4.20 -11.74 34.91
CA LEU A 189 5.29 -12.64 35.33
C LEU A 189 4.62 -13.86 35.99
N ASN A 190 4.50 -14.95 35.26
CA ASN A 190 4.18 -16.22 35.88
C ASN A 190 5.31 -16.55 36.86
N LEU A 191 5.00 -16.50 38.14
CA LEU A 191 5.97 -16.86 39.22
C LEU A 191 6.43 -18.33 39.11
N PHE A 192 5.88 -19.10 38.19
CA PHE A 192 6.10 -20.55 38.00
C PHE A 192 6.86 -20.91 36.70
N ASP A 193 7.34 -19.94 35.96
CA ASP A 193 8.17 -20.17 34.75
C ASP A 193 9.68 -20.07 35.04
N PHE A 194 10.11 -20.60 36.22
CA PHE A 194 11.51 -20.78 36.60
C PHE A 194 11.91 -22.26 36.55
#